data_d25329dc7954f930bb5dfbadf22b2dbf
#
_entry.id   d25329dc7954f930bb5dfbadf22b2dbf
#
_cell.length_a   1.000
_cell.length_b   1.000
_cell.length_c   1.000
_cell.angle_alpha   90.00
_cell.angle_beta   90.00
_cell.angle_gamma   90.00
#
_symmetry.space_group_name_H-M   'P 1'
#
loop_
_entity.id
_entity.type
_entity.pdbx_description
1 polymer ?
#
loop_
_entity_poly.entity_id
_entity_poly.type
_entity_poly.pdbx_seq_one_letter_code
_entity_poly.pdbx_strand_id
1 'polypeptide(L)'
;MDYAKINEAAKAYLPQMTKFLRDLIAIPGESCGEEGVIKRIEAEMKEVGFDKVVIDPMGNVMGYMGKGEKIIAFDAHIDTVGIGEIINWTFDPYEGYETDEEIGGRGASDQLGGIVSSVYGAKIMKDLGLIPNDVTVLV
;
A
#
# COMPACT_ATOMS: atom_id res chain seq x y z
N MET A 1 8.97 -13.14 -19.60
CA MET A 1 8.58 -12.83 -18.21
C MET A 1 7.83 -14.05 -17.67
N ASP A 2 8.20 -14.52 -16.50
CA ASP A 2 7.59 -15.72 -15.88
C ASP A 2 6.46 -15.30 -14.93
N TYR A 3 5.24 -15.23 -15.47
CA TYR A 3 4.06 -14.81 -14.70
C TYR A 3 3.69 -15.80 -13.59
N ALA A 4 4.06 -17.08 -13.71
CA ALA A 4 3.79 -18.06 -12.67
C ALA A 4 4.57 -17.72 -11.39
N LYS A 5 5.87 -17.35 -11.52
CA LYS A 5 6.69 -16.91 -10.38
C LYS A 5 6.18 -15.64 -9.73
N ILE A 6 5.67 -14.69 -10.53
CA ILE A 6 5.06 -13.48 -9.98
C ILE A 6 3.83 -13.81 -9.15
N ASN A 7 2.95 -14.69 -9.66
CA ASN A 7 1.77 -15.13 -8.92
C ASN A 7 2.12 -15.90 -7.64
N GLU A 8 3.14 -16.75 -7.68
CA GLU A 8 3.62 -17.48 -6.48
C GLU A 8 4.13 -16.49 -5.44
N ALA A 9 4.93 -15.51 -5.84
CA ALA A 9 5.44 -14.47 -4.94
C ALA A 9 4.30 -13.62 -4.36
N ALA A 10 3.31 -13.22 -5.17
CA ALA A 10 2.14 -12.49 -4.70
C ALA A 10 1.34 -13.28 -3.66
N LYS A 11 1.11 -14.57 -3.90
CA LYS A 11 0.46 -15.46 -2.92
C LYS A 11 1.27 -15.61 -1.62
N ALA A 12 2.59 -15.66 -1.73
CA ALA A 12 3.47 -15.76 -0.55
C ALA A 12 3.42 -14.48 0.31
N TYR A 13 3.23 -13.31 -0.30
CA TYR A 13 3.09 -12.04 0.41
C TYR A 13 1.65 -11.72 0.86
N LEU A 14 0.66 -12.51 0.47
CA LEU A 14 -0.75 -12.24 0.80
C LEU A 14 -1.00 -11.98 2.29
N PRO A 15 -0.44 -12.76 3.24
CA PRO A 15 -0.66 -12.48 4.67
C PRO A 15 -0.14 -11.11 5.12
N GLN A 16 1.03 -10.69 4.61
CA GLN A 16 1.60 -9.37 4.92
C GLN A 16 0.79 -8.25 4.27
N MET A 17 0.37 -8.42 3.02
CA MET A 17 -0.49 -7.47 2.31
C MET A 17 -1.82 -7.30 3.02
N THR A 18 -2.45 -8.40 3.43
CA THR A 18 -3.70 -8.39 4.21
C THR A 18 -3.51 -7.63 5.53
N LYS A 19 -2.45 -7.98 6.29
CA LYS A 19 -2.15 -7.28 7.53
C LYS A 19 -1.94 -5.78 7.30
N PHE A 20 -1.17 -5.41 6.31
CA PHE A 20 -0.91 -3.99 5.99
C PHE A 20 -2.19 -3.25 5.62
N LEU A 21 -3.05 -3.83 4.78
CA LEU A 21 -4.36 -3.24 4.45
C LEU A 21 -5.24 -3.06 5.69
N ARG A 22 -5.29 -4.08 6.56
CA ARG A 22 -6.04 -4.03 7.81
C ARG A 22 -5.53 -2.94 8.75
N ASP A 23 -4.20 -2.81 8.87
CA ASP A 23 -3.58 -1.75 9.67
C ASP A 23 -3.94 -0.35 9.13
N LEU A 24 -3.99 -0.17 7.80
CA LEU A 24 -4.39 1.11 7.18
C LEU A 24 -5.88 1.42 7.40
N ILE A 25 -6.76 0.43 7.24
CA ILE A 25 -8.22 0.58 7.50
C ILE A 25 -8.47 1.04 8.94
N ALA A 26 -7.69 0.53 9.90
CA ALA A 26 -7.84 0.86 11.31
C ALA A 26 -7.45 2.30 11.67
N ILE A 27 -6.82 3.03 10.75
CA ILE A 27 -6.38 4.41 10.98
C ILE A 27 -7.34 5.36 10.26
N PRO A 28 -8.12 6.18 10.96
CA PRO A 28 -8.88 7.25 10.33
C PRO A 28 -7.96 8.18 9.54
N GLY A 29 -8.27 8.41 8.27
CA GLY A 29 -7.44 9.18 7.35
C GLY A 29 -8.29 10.03 6.41
N GLU A 30 -9.19 10.87 6.97
CA GLU A 30 -9.90 11.86 6.15
C GLU A 30 -8.92 12.93 5.65
N SER A 31 -9.26 13.58 4.53
CA SER A 31 -8.42 14.63 3.93
C SER A 31 -7.95 15.66 4.95
N CYS A 32 -6.66 15.95 4.97
CA CYS A 32 -5.94 16.75 5.96
C CYS A 32 -5.76 16.11 7.36
N GLY A 33 -6.07 14.82 7.49
CA GLY A 33 -5.91 14.03 8.72
C GLY A 33 -5.08 12.76 8.53
N GLU A 34 -4.31 12.64 7.44
CA GLU A 34 -3.66 11.40 6.99
C GLU A 34 -2.33 11.07 7.70
N GLU A 35 -1.89 11.86 8.68
CA GLU A 35 -0.57 11.68 9.32
C GLU A 35 -0.32 10.24 9.81
N GLY A 36 -1.33 9.61 10.39
CA GLY A 36 -1.25 8.23 10.88
C GLY A 36 -1.05 7.23 9.74
N VAL A 37 -1.81 7.40 8.66
CA VAL A 37 -1.74 6.58 7.45
C VAL A 37 -0.37 6.72 6.79
N ILE A 38 0.11 7.96 6.63
CA ILE A 38 1.44 8.28 6.07
C ILE A 38 2.55 7.58 6.84
N LYS A 39 2.53 7.67 8.17
CA LYS A 39 3.52 7.01 9.04
C LYS A 39 3.47 5.49 8.94
N ARG A 40 2.29 4.91 8.82
CA ARG A 40 2.16 3.46 8.66
C ARG A 40 2.69 2.98 7.31
N ILE A 41 2.42 3.75 6.23
CA ILE A 41 2.94 3.44 4.89
C ILE A 41 4.47 3.60 4.87
N GLU A 42 5.00 4.68 5.45
CA GLU A 42 6.45 4.89 5.56
C GLU A 42 7.14 3.71 6.27
N ALA A 43 6.57 3.24 7.37
CA ALA A 43 7.09 2.11 8.12
C ALA A 43 7.10 0.83 7.28
N GLU A 44 6.00 0.54 6.57
CA GLU A 44 5.92 -0.63 5.69
C GLU A 44 6.93 -0.57 4.56
N MET A 45 7.04 0.56 3.86
CA MET A 45 8.02 0.73 2.78
C MET A 45 9.45 0.48 3.26
N LYS A 46 9.81 0.94 4.48
CA LYS A 46 11.11 0.66 5.09
C LYS A 46 11.28 -0.81 5.42
N GLU A 47 10.26 -1.45 5.99
CA GLU A 47 10.29 -2.87 6.37
C GLU A 47 10.44 -3.79 5.15
N VAL A 48 9.69 -3.54 4.08
CA VAL A 48 9.80 -4.33 2.85
C VAL A 48 11.03 -4.01 2.01
N GLY A 49 11.82 -3.01 2.41
CA GLY A 49 13.14 -2.74 1.88
C GLY A 49 13.18 -1.81 0.66
N PHE A 50 12.37 -0.75 0.65
CA PHE A 50 12.59 0.36 -0.28
C PHE A 50 13.98 0.98 -0.05
N ASP A 51 14.67 1.34 -1.12
CA ASP A 51 16.04 1.87 -1.06
C ASP A 51 16.06 3.29 -0.47
N LYS A 52 14.97 4.03 -0.63
CA LYS A 52 14.77 5.36 -0.07
C LYS A 52 13.27 5.60 0.18
N VAL A 53 12.92 6.16 1.32
CA VAL A 53 11.56 6.62 1.63
C VAL A 53 11.63 8.06 2.10
N VAL A 54 10.78 8.92 1.56
CA VAL A 54 10.74 10.36 1.84
C VAL A 54 9.29 10.78 2.05
N ILE A 55 9.06 11.64 3.03
CA ILE A 55 7.80 12.38 3.17
C ILE A 55 8.12 13.83 2.81
N ASP A 56 7.39 14.39 1.85
CA ASP A 56 7.56 15.78 1.44
C ASP A 56 6.78 16.75 2.36
N PRO A 57 6.98 18.06 2.23
CA PRO A 57 6.26 19.05 3.04
C PRO A 57 4.74 19.09 2.82
N MET A 58 4.23 18.48 1.73
CA MET A 58 2.80 18.34 1.45
C MET A 58 2.19 17.12 2.11
N GLY A 59 3.03 16.21 2.67
CA GLY A 59 2.60 14.96 3.26
C GLY A 59 2.62 13.77 2.30
N ASN A 60 3.08 13.93 1.05
CA ASN A 60 3.22 12.79 0.16
C ASN A 60 4.33 11.86 0.63
N VAL A 61 4.04 10.58 0.78
CA VAL A 61 5.04 9.56 1.05
C VAL A 61 5.53 8.93 -0.25
N MET A 62 6.83 8.94 -0.46
CA MET A 62 7.48 8.48 -1.69
C MET A 62 8.52 7.43 -1.38
N GLY A 63 8.32 6.22 -1.91
CA GLY A 63 9.25 5.11 -1.80
C GLY A 63 9.94 4.82 -3.13
N TYR A 64 11.26 4.66 -3.12
CA TYR A 64 12.07 4.40 -4.31
C TYR A 64 12.72 3.03 -4.21
N MET A 65 12.62 2.23 -5.26
CA MET A 65 13.34 0.96 -5.46
C MET A 65 14.09 0.96 -6.78
N GLY A 66 15.38 0.61 -6.74
CA GLY A 66 16.27 0.67 -7.89
C GLY A 66 17.16 1.90 -7.89
N LYS A 67 18.03 1.98 -8.90
CA LYS A 67 19.07 3.05 -9.00
C LYS A 67 19.18 3.65 -10.41
N GLY A 68 18.24 3.31 -11.28
CA GLY A 68 18.22 3.80 -12.65
C GLY A 68 17.73 5.24 -12.75
N GLU A 69 18.08 5.89 -13.85
CA GLU A 69 17.67 7.27 -14.14
C GLU A 69 16.23 7.37 -14.63
N LYS A 70 15.68 6.29 -15.23
CA LYS A 70 14.29 6.23 -15.66
C LYS A 70 13.39 5.92 -14.45
N ILE A 71 12.37 6.75 -14.24
CA ILE A 71 11.40 6.54 -13.17
C ILE A 71 10.10 6.00 -13.74
N ILE A 72 9.63 4.88 -13.17
CA ILE A 72 8.26 4.39 -13.36
C ILE A 72 7.53 4.62 -12.04
N ALA A 73 6.55 5.51 -12.06
CA ALA A 73 5.79 5.88 -10.88
C ALA A 73 4.42 5.17 -10.84
N PHE A 74 4.09 4.67 -9.66
CA PHE A 74 2.76 4.22 -9.29
C PHE A 74 2.21 5.19 -8.25
N ASP A 75 1.06 5.77 -8.54
CA ASP A 75 0.43 6.78 -7.70
C ASP A 75 -0.88 6.25 -7.11
N ALA A 76 -1.13 6.52 -5.85
CA ALA A 76 -2.36 6.18 -5.16
C ALA A 76 -2.66 7.23 -4.10
N HIS A 77 -3.92 7.68 -4.00
CA HIS A 77 -4.33 8.50 -2.87
C HIS A 77 -4.50 7.65 -1.61
N ILE A 78 -4.35 8.28 -0.46
CA ILE A 78 -4.37 7.61 0.85
C ILE A 78 -5.44 8.17 1.79
N ASP A 79 -6.03 9.31 1.44
CA ASP A 79 -7.17 9.83 2.18
C ASP A 79 -8.43 9.02 1.90
N THR A 80 -9.34 9.05 2.84
CA THR A 80 -10.64 8.42 2.72
C THR A 80 -11.74 9.41 3.03
N VAL A 81 -12.92 9.20 2.47
CA VAL A 81 -14.11 9.92 2.93
C VAL A 81 -14.52 9.45 4.32
N GLY A 82 -15.17 10.31 5.07
CA GLY A 82 -15.69 9.98 6.39
C GLY A 82 -16.67 8.79 6.36
N ILE A 83 -16.87 8.17 7.50
CA ILE A 83 -17.76 7.00 7.65
C ILE A 83 -19.26 7.36 7.57
N GLY A 84 -19.61 8.65 7.69
CA GLY A 84 -20.99 9.08 7.78
C GLY A 84 -21.66 8.58 9.06
N GLU A 85 -22.95 8.26 8.97
CA GLU A 85 -23.72 7.74 10.10
C GLU A 85 -23.41 6.26 10.34
N ILE A 86 -22.92 5.93 11.52
CA ILE A 86 -22.51 4.57 11.90
C ILE A 86 -23.66 3.54 11.76
N ILE A 87 -24.90 3.97 11.89
CA ILE A 87 -26.07 3.10 11.75
C ILE A 87 -26.22 2.53 10.32
N ASN A 88 -25.58 3.14 9.34
CA ASN A 88 -25.60 2.66 7.94
C ASN A 88 -24.60 1.53 7.68
N TRP A 89 -23.78 1.19 8.68
CA TRP A 89 -22.79 0.13 8.57
C TRP A 89 -23.30 -1.14 9.28
N THR A 90 -23.01 -2.29 8.68
CA THR A 90 -23.32 -3.60 9.27
C THR A 90 -22.17 -4.15 10.13
N PHE A 91 -21.04 -3.46 10.14
CA PHE A 91 -19.82 -3.73 10.90
C PHE A 91 -19.13 -2.41 11.23
N ASP A 92 -18.17 -2.41 12.16
CA ASP A 92 -17.35 -1.22 12.42
C ASP A 92 -16.45 -0.91 11.22
N PRO A 93 -16.57 0.27 10.59
CA PRO A 93 -15.85 0.61 9.37
C PRO A 93 -14.32 0.71 9.52
N TYR A 94 -13.81 0.96 10.73
CA TYR A 94 -12.39 1.02 11.03
C TYR A 94 -11.84 -0.31 11.59
N GLU A 95 -12.64 -1.08 12.32
CA GLU A 95 -12.27 -2.46 12.64
C GLU A 95 -12.28 -3.32 11.37
N GLY A 96 -13.25 -3.08 10.50
CA GLY A 96 -13.44 -3.82 9.26
C GLY A 96 -13.68 -5.31 9.50
N TYR A 97 -13.60 -6.10 8.43
CA TYR A 97 -13.66 -7.56 8.52
C TYR A 97 -12.74 -8.19 7.47
N GLU A 98 -12.43 -9.45 7.66
CA GLU A 98 -11.62 -10.28 6.78
C GLU A 98 -12.25 -11.66 6.63
N THR A 99 -12.30 -12.16 5.41
CA THR A 99 -12.67 -13.53 5.06
C THR A 99 -11.59 -14.12 4.15
N ASP A 100 -11.74 -15.37 3.75
CA ASP A 100 -10.84 -15.99 2.77
C ASP A 100 -10.90 -15.32 1.38
N GLU A 101 -11.95 -14.54 1.09
CA GLU A 101 -12.20 -13.97 -0.24
C GLU A 101 -12.11 -12.45 -0.27
N GLU A 102 -12.38 -11.76 0.86
CA GLU A 102 -12.48 -10.30 0.87
C GLU A 102 -12.05 -9.66 2.18
N ILE A 103 -11.64 -8.39 2.08
CA ILE A 103 -11.38 -7.51 3.21
C ILE A 103 -12.31 -6.31 3.07
N GLY A 104 -13.11 -6.04 4.10
CA GLY A 104 -14.02 -4.90 4.14
C GLY A 104 -13.62 -3.89 5.20
N GLY A 105 -13.84 -2.60 4.89
CA GLY A 105 -13.59 -1.49 5.81
C GLY A 105 -13.55 -0.16 5.08
N ARG A 106 -13.47 0.95 5.82
CA ARG A 106 -13.37 2.27 5.21
C ARG A 106 -12.07 2.38 4.42
N GLY A 107 -12.18 2.76 3.14
CA GLY A 107 -11.04 2.93 2.24
C GLY A 107 -10.44 1.63 1.67
N ALA A 108 -10.93 0.43 2.05
CA ALA A 108 -10.36 -0.84 1.59
C ALA A 108 -10.23 -0.93 0.06
N SER A 109 -11.26 -0.51 -0.67
CA SER A 109 -11.30 -0.51 -2.14
C SER A 109 -10.83 0.82 -2.74
N ASP A 110 -11.16 1.94 -2.10
CA ASP A 110 -10.87 3.29 -2.59
C ASP A 110 -10.09 4.09 -1.53
N GLN A 111 -8.71 4.12 -1.63
CA GLN A 111 -8.00 3.13 -2.45
C GLN A 111 -6.78 2.57 -1.70
N LEU A 112 -6.95 2.26 -0.38
CA LEU A 112 -5.86 1.69 0.44
C LEU A 112 -5.36 0.36 -0.14
N GLY A 113 -6.24 -0.44 -0.76
CA GLY A 113 -5.84 -1.65 -1.48
C GLY A 113 -4.91 -1.38 -2.66
N GLY A 114 -5.04 -0.21 -3.29
CA GLY A 114 -4.17 0.25 -4.38
C GLY A 114 -2.74 0.52 -3.90
N ILE A 115 -2.58 1.26 -2.79
CA ILE A 115 -1.24 1.51 -2.22
C ILE A 115 -0.58 0.22 -1.72
N VAL A 116 -1.33 -0.68 -1.07
CA VAL A 116 -0.83 -1.99 -0.65
C VAL A 116 -0.30 -2.79 -1.83
N SER A 117 -1.09 -2.86 -2.91
CA SER A 117 -0.71 -3.57 -4.13
C SER A 117 0.52 -2.96 -4.81
N SER A 118 0.65 -1.63 -4.80
CA SER A 118 1.79 -0.92 -5.39
C SER A 118 3.08 -1.17 -4.59
N VAL A 119 3.01 -1.09 -3.25
CA VAL A 119 4.15 -1.35 -2.36
C VAL A 119 4.66 -2.79 -2.54
N TYR A 120 3.77 -3.76 -2.49
CA TYR A 120 4.17 -5.17 -2.64
C TYR A 120 4.48 -5.57 -4.08
N GLY A 121 3.88 -4.90 -5.07
CA GLY A 121 4.28 -5.03 -6.47
C GLY A 121 5.74 -4.64 -6.69
N ALA A 122 6.17 -3.49 -6.15
CA ALA A 122 7.56 -3.06 -6.17
C ALA A 122 8.48 -4.04 -5.42
N LYS A 123 8.06 -4.54 -4.24
CA LYS A 123 8.78 -5.56 -3.46
C LYS A 123 9.00 -6.84 -4.27
N ILE A 124 7.96 -7.37 -4.89
CA ILE A 124 8.01 -8.57 -5.71
C ILE A 124 8.95 -8.37 -6.91
N MET A 125 8.88 -7.22 -7.57
CA MET A 125 9.80 -6.89 -8.66
C MET A 125 11.26 -6.90 -8.20
N LYS A 126 11.54 -6.34 -7.02
CA LYS A 126 12.89 -6.35 -6.44
C LYS A 126 13.37 -7.76 -6.14
N ASP A 127 12.57 -8.58 -5.45
CA ASP A 127 12.93 -9.93 -5.04
C ASP A 127 13.17 -10.87 -6.21
N LEU A 128 12.40 -10.71 -7.28
CA LEU A 128 12.53 -11.51 -8.49
C LEU A 128 13.59 -10.95 -9.47
N GLY A 129 14.25 -9.84 -9.12
CA GLY A 129 15.24 -9.21 -10.01
C GLY A 129 14.65 -8.67 -11.31
N LEU A 130 13.41 -8.20 -11.26
CA LEU A 130 12.67 -7.71 -12.43
C LEU A 130 12.80 -6.19 -12.65
N ILE A 131 13.42 -5.47 -11.72
CA ILE A 131 13.70 -4.03 -11.89
C ILE A 131 14.92 -3.89 -12.80
N PRO A 132 14.80 -3.32 -14.02
CA PRO A 132 15.94 -3.08 -14.88
C PRO A 132 16.98 -2.15 -14.24
N ASN A 133 18.26 -2.32 -14.59
CA ASN A 133 19.34 -1.51 -14.01
C ASN A 133 19.22 0.00 -14.29
N ASP A 134 18.53 0.37 -15.37
CA ASP A 134 18.32 1.76 -15.79
C ASP A 134 16.99 2.35 -15.27
N VAL A 135 16.25 1.59 -14.44
CA VAL A 135 14.94 1.96 -13.90
C VAL A 135 14.97 2.10 -12.39
N THR A 136 14.24 3.07 -11.90
CA THR A 136 13.81 3.21 -10.51
C THR A 136 12.28 3.13 -10.46
N VAL A 137 11.75 2.25 -9.62
CA VAL A 137 10.31 2.20 -9.31
C VAL A 137 10.04 3.17 -8.17
N LEU A 138 9.10 4.08 -8.38
CA LEU A 138 8.58 5.03 -7.40
C LEU A 138 7.13 4.62 -7.05
N VAL A 139 6.86 4.50 -5.77
CA VAL A 139 5.51 4.35 -5.23
C VAL A 139 5.20 5.52 -4.33
#